data_8e90ff2705c938665c9782c0381ad363
#
_entry.id   8e90ff2705c938665c9782c0381ad363
#
_cell.length_a   1.000
_cell.length_b   1.000
_cell.length_c   1.000
_cell.angle_alpha   90.00
_cell.angle_beta   90.00
_cell.angle_gamma   90.00
#
_symmetry.space_group_name_H-M   'P 1'
#
loop_
_entity.id
_entity.type
_entity.pdbx_description
1 polymer ?
#
loop_
_entity_poly.entity_id
_entity_poly.type
_entity_poly.pdbx_seq_one_letter_code
_entity_poly.pdbx_strand_id
1 'polypeptide(L)'
;AAHKADDHLVMSGDCGGTNTRLVLFRVSERKCLSCGKPPDGEVVFSKKYLNSEQKSFSEVCKLFLEEAGGFLPTACCLACAGAITADQKVNFTNVTTGWTIDGKVLREELGIPKIKLINDFEAQGYGLLTLRDSEKKKLNDAMPRPGAPIACVGAGTGLGECFLTADSRGTYTCYPSEGGHAEFAPRSPLTHDLRDQLVRLYDTQDSSFLDGSRRKRVSVERVVSGPGLANIYFFLRQHWAYEDHVSKDVDKEYTDAPKHMKGAVVARGARGGDYVCQKAVDVFSECYGSEVGVAALKWMPFGGLYISGGIAAKNPEWIESKTFYTAYKDKGRLSPTVEQVPLYLVLTEDTGERGALYAAVSMLLES
;
A
#
# COMPACT_ATOMS: atom_id res chain seq x y z
N ALA A 1 -15.59 -7.90 33.50
CA ALA A 1 -14.49 -7.07 34.01
C ALA A 1 -15.07 -5.69 34.31
N ALA A 2 -14.77 -5.10 35.50
CA ALA A 2 -15.27 -3.80 35.90
C ALA A 2 -14.70 -2.72 34.96
N HIS A 3 -15.58 -1.89 34.38
CA HIS A 3 -15.18 -0.71 33.61
C HIS A 3 -14.39 0.24 34.53
N LYS A 4 -13.13 0.48 34.21
CA LYS A 4 -12.42 1.63 34.76
C LYS A 4 -12.96 2.89 34.08
N ALA A 5 -13.15 3.98 34.83
CA ALA A 5 -13.79 5.22 34.37
C ALA A 5 -13.05 5.93 33.19
N ASP A 6 -11.87 5.43 32.78
CA ASP A 6 -11.02 6.00 31.73
C ASP A 6 -10.86 5.11 30.48
N ASP A 7 -11.60 3.99 30.37
CA ASP A 7 -11.53 3.12 29.19
C ASP A 7 -12.32 3.71 28.01
N HIS A 8 -11.66 3.89 26.86
CA HIS A 8 -12.29 4.32 25.63
C HIS A 8 -12.38 3.17 24.63
N LEU A 9 -13.53 3.04 23.96
CA LEU A 9 -13.68 2.14 22.82
C LEU A 9 -13.42 2.93 21.52
N VAL A 10 -12.62 2.35 20.64
CA VAL A 10 -12.41 2.85 19.29
C VAL A 10 -12.70 1.75 18.27
N MET A 11 -13.24 2.14 17.13
CA MET A 11 -13.44 1.25 16.00
C MET A 11 -12.42 1.57 14.91
N SER A 12 -11.80 0.56 14.34
CA SER A 12 -10.97 0.69 13.15
C SER A 12 -11.46 -0.27 12.06
N GLY A 13 -11.23 0.09 10.79
CA GLY A 13 -11.61 -0.76 9.67
C GLY A 13 -10.58 -0.74 8.55
N ASP A 14 -10.37 -1.91 7.95
CA ASP A 14 -9.74 -2.09 6.64
C ASP A 14 -10.84 -2.43 5.64
N CYS A 15 -11.13 -1.48 4.75
CA CYS A 15 -12.30 -1.46 3.88
C CYS A 15 -11.85 -1.56 2.43
N GLY A 16 -11.66 -2.80 1.95
CA GLY A 16 -11.32 -3.09 0.57
C GLY A 16 -12.54 -3.29 -0.33
N GLY A 17 -12.30 -3.48 -1.63
CA GLY A 17 -13.39 -3.70 -2.60
C GLY A 17 -14.17 -5.01 -2.40
N THR A 18 -13.53 -6.05 -1.90
CA THR A 18 -14.16 -7.39 -1.72
C THR A 18 -14.59 -7.64 -0.28
N ASN A 19 -13.80 -7.19 0.68
CA ASN A 19 -14.00 -7.46 2.09
C ASN A 19 -13.87 -6.18 2.89
N THR A 20 -14.61 -6.15 4.01
CA THR A 20 -14.48 -5.15 5.07
C THR A 20 -14.14 -5.87 6.37
N ARG A 21 -13.01 -5.54 6.97
CA ARG A 21 -12.61 -6.01 8.30
C ARG A 21 -12.75 -4.89 9.30
N LEU A 22 -13.51 -5.12 10.35
CA LEU A 22 -13.74 -4.16 11.44
C LEU A 22 -13.18 -4.73 12.75
N VAL A 23 -12.64 -3.83 13.58
CA VAL A 23 -12.09 -4.15 14.89
C VAL A 23 -12.61 -3.15 15.90
N LEU A 24 -13.19 -3.63 17.00
CA LEU A 24 -13.48 -2.84 18.19
C LEU A 24 -12.36 -3.05 19.20
N PHE A 25 -11.72 -1.96 19.61
CA PHE A 25 -10.54 -1.96 20.45
C PHE A 25 -10.78 -1.11 21.69
N ARG A 26 -10.37 -1.63 22.86
CA ARG A 26 -10.41 -0.89 24.11
C ARG A 26 -9.05 -0.30 24.40
N VAL A 27 -8.97 1.02 24.53
CA VAL A 27 -7.75 1.74 24.91
C VAL A 27 -7.68 1.80 26.44
N SER A 28 -6.59 1.29 27.01
CA SER A 28 -6.43 1.13 28.47
C SER A 28 -6.15 2.44 29.22
N GLU A 29 -5.59 3.44 28.54
CA GLU A 29 -5.29 4.76 29.12
C GLU A 29 -5.12 5.81 28.01
N ARG A 30 -5.44 7.10 28.31
CA ARG A 30 -5.14 8.25 27.43
C ARG A 30 -3.65 8.58 27.33
N LYS A 31 -2.78 7.59 27.28
CA LYS A 31 -1.33 7.84 27.13
C LYS A 31 -0.98 8.11 25.68
N CYS A 32 -0.04 9.01 25.49
CA CYS A 32 0.53 9.38 24.21
C CYS A 32 0.83 8.16 23.36
N LEU A 33 0.42 8.19 22.10
CA LEU A 33 0.86 7.23 21.10
C LEU A 33 2.40 7.28 21.04
N SER A 34 3.02 6.15 21.28
CA SER A 34 4.48 6.01 21.19
C SER A 34 4.86 5.49 19.82
N CYS A 35 5.88 6.07 19.20
CA CYS A 35 6.49 5.46 18.01
C CYS A 35 7.18 4.14 18.40
N GLY A 36 7.12 3.17 17.50
CA GLY A 36 7.79 1.88 17.67
C GLY A 36 6.99 0.79 18.37
N LYS A 37 5.70 1.03 18.66
CA LYS A 37 4.78 0.00 19.18
C LYS A 37 3.33 0.32 18.82
N PRO A 38 2.46 -0.70 18.67
CA PRO A 38 1.02 -0.50 18.54
C PRO A 38 0.43 0.26 19.73
N PRO A 39 -0.75 0.90 19.58
CA PRO A 39 -1.47 1.48 20.72
C PRO A 39 -1.72 0.47 21.83
N ASP A 40 -1.56 0.91 23.09
CA ASP A 40 -1.81 0.06 24.26
C ASP A 40 -3.33 -0.19 24.43
N GLY A 41 -3.73 -1.44 24.61
CA GLY A 41 -5.12 -1.84 24.79
C GLY A 41 -5.39 -3.28 24.34
N GLU A 42 -6.67 -3.62 24.17
CA GLU A 42 -7.09 -4.96 23.80
C GLU A 42 -8.15 -4.96 22.70
N VAL A 43 -8.12 -5.98 21.84
CA VAL A 43 -9.21 -6.25 20.89
C VAL A 43 -10.40 -6.79 21.64
N VAL A 44 -11.52 -6.06 21.62
CA VAL A 44 -12.79 -6.48 22.20
C VAL A 44 -13.55 -7.41 21.25
N PHE A 45 -13.59 -7.03 19.97
CA PHE A 45 -14.24 -7.80 18.91
C PHE A 45 -13.59 -7.52 17.57
N SER A 46 -13.49 -8.53 16.71
CA SER A 46 -12.98 -8.39 15.35
C SER A 46 -13.73 -9.32 14.41
N LYS A 47 -14.19 -8.78 13.27
CA LYS A 47 -14.86 -9.59 12.26
C LYS A 47 -14.60 -9.07 10.86
N LYS A 48 -14.56 -10.01 9.90
CA LYS A 48 -14.44 -9.77 8.48
C LYS A 48 -15.74 -10.09 7.78
N TYR A 49 -16.21 -9.18 6.95
CA TYR A 49 -17.44 -9.31 6.15
C TYR A 49 -17.10 -9.38 4.67
N LEU A 50 -17.87 -10.18 3.93
CA LEU A 50 -17.82 -10.19 2.48
C LEU A 50 -18.78 -9.11 1.96
N ASN A 51 -18.26 -8.12 1.21
CA ASN A 51 -19.05 -6.96 0.80
C ASN A 51 -20.25 -7.33 -0.10
N SER A 52 -20.08 -8.37 -0.94
CA SER A 52 -21.16 -8.85 -1.83
C SER A 52 -22.37 -9.44 -1.11
N GLU A 53 -22.25 -9.78 0.17
CA GLU A 53 -23.34 -10.30 1.00
C GLU A 53 -24.11 -9.19 1.74
N GLN A 54 -23.65 -7.93 1.61
CA GLN A 54 -24.18 -6.80 2.37
C GLN A 54 -24.83 -5.77 1.42
N LYS A 55 -25.90 -5.13 1.88
CA LYS A 55 -26.63 -4.15 1.07
C LYS A 55 -25.94 -2.78 1.03
N SER A 56 -25.33 -2.38 2.14
CA SER A 56 -24.61 -1.11 2.26
C SER A 56 -23.48 -1.20 3.28
N PHE A 57 -22.54 -0.26 3.18
CA PHE A 57 -21.45 -0.16 4.15
C PHE A 57 -21.94 0.20 5.57
N SER A 58 -22.96 1.04 5.67
CA SER A 58 -23.59 1.40 6.94
C SER A 58 -24.19 0.18 7.65
N GLU A 59 -24.84 -0.73 6.88
CA GLU A 59 -25.36 -1.99 7.45
C GLU A 59 -24.24 -2.90 7.96
N VAL A 60 -23.10 -2.97 7.27
CA VAL A 60 -21.92 -3.69 7.79
C VAL A 60 -21.49 -3.15 9.15
N CYS A 61 -21.39 -1.83 9.28
CA CYS A 61 -21.00 -1.21 10.54
C CYS A 61 -22.03 -1.44 11.66
N LYS A 62 -23.33 -1.33 11.38
CA LYS A 62 -24.40 -1.59 12.34
C LYS A 62 -24.37 -3.04 12.81
N LEU A 63 -24.30 -3.98 11.88
CA LEU A 63 -24.22 -5.41 12.19
C LEU A 63 -22.98 -5.73 13.06
N PHE A 64 -21.83 -5.13 12.72
CA PHE A 64 -20.63 -5.29 13.52
C PHE A 64 -20.81 -4.81 14.96
N LEU A 65 -21.39 -3.62 15.16
CA LEU A 65 -21.63 -3.07 16.49
C LEU A 65 -22.64 -3.91 17.30
N GLU A 66 -23.69 -4.41 16.67
CA GLU A 66 -24.66 -5.34 17.30
C GLU A 66 -23.97 -6.62 17.75
N GLU A 67 -23.22 -7.28 16.87
CA GLU A 67 -22.46 -8.51 17.17
C GLU A 67 -21.37 -8.28 18.23
N ALA A 68 -20.81 -7.10 18.30
CA ALA A 68 -19.83 -6.71 19.33
C ALA A 68 -20.48 -6.49 20.71
N GLY A 69 -21.81 -6.56 20.84
CA GLY A 69 -22.53 -6.40 22.10
C GLY A 69 -23.20 -5.02 22.27
N GLY A 70 -23.38 -4.27 21.18
CA GLY A 70 -24.05 -2.96 21.17
C GLY A 70 -23.24 -1.82 21.78
N PHE A 71 -21.93 -1.99 21.95
CA PHE A 71 -21.07 -0.95 22.48
C PHE A 71 -20.82 0.15 21.45
N LEU A 72 -21.02 1.41 21.85
CA LEU A 72 -20.79 2.58 21.00
C LEU A 72 -19.34 3.07 21.17
N PRO A 73 -18.50 3.05 20.11
CA PRO A 73 -17.16 3.61 20.17
C PRO A 73 -17.18 5.14 20.19
N THR A 74 -16.19 5.75 20.83
CA THR A 74 -16.02 7.22 20.89
C THR A 74 -15.33 7.78 19.64
N ALA A 75 -14.58 6.95 18.93
CA ALA A 75 -13.93 7.29 17.67
C ALA A 75 -13.89 6.10 16.72
N CYS A 76 -13.92 6.39 15.42
CA CYS A 76 -13.82 5.39 14.36
C CYS A 76 -12.92 5.90 13.23
N CYS A 77 -11.97 5.08 12.79
CA CYS A 77 -11.17 5.34 11.60
C CYS A 77 -11.27 4.18 10.61
N LEU A 78 -11.65 4.48 9.39
CA LEU A 78 -11.86 3.52 8.31
C LEU A 78 -10.84 3.76 7.20
N ALA A 79 -9.92 2.82 7.02
CA ALA A 79 -9.00 2.79 5.89
C ALA A 79 -9.74 2.24 4.67
N CYS A 80 -9.92 3.06 3.66
CA CYS A 80 -10.75 2.76 2.50
C CYS A 80 -9.90 2.69 1.23
N ALA A 81 -10.12 1.64 0.42
CA ALA A 81 -9.50 1.52 -0.89
C ALA A 81 -10.09 2.56 -1.86
N GLY A 82 -9.35 3.63 -2.11
CA GLY A 82 -9.73 4.72 -3.03
C GLY A 82 -9.36 6.11 -2.52
N ALA A 83 -9.51 7.09 -3.39
CA ALA A 83 -9.24 8.49 -3.06
C ALA A 83 -10.33 9.06 -2.15
N ILE A 84 -9.93 9.58 -1.00
CA ILE A 84 -10.82 10.27 -0.06
C ILE A 84 -10.94 11.72 -0.49
N THR A 85 -12.17 12.20 -0.65
CA THR A 85 -12.42 13.60 -0.95
C THR A 85 -12.30 14.49 0.29
N ALA A 86 -12.12 15.81 0.10
CA ALA A 86 -12.00 16.77 1.21
C ALA A 86 -13.24 16.80 2.15
N ASP A 87 -14.40 16.42 1.65
CA ASP A 87 -15.66 16.29 2.42
C ASP A 87 -15.87 14.89 3.03
N GLN A 88 -14.81 14.09 3.13
CA GLN A 88 -14.79 12.76 3.75
C GLN A 88 -15.70 11.75 3.05
N LYS A 89 -15.60 11.66 1.72
CA LYS A 89 -16.30 10.65 0.91
C LYS A 89 -15.33 9.81 0.11
N VAL A 90 -15.73 8.57 -0.11
CA VAL A 90 -15.02 7.63 -0.99
C VAL A 90 -16.02 6.79 -1.79
N ASN A 91 -15.70 6.58 -3.06
CA ASN A 91 -16.45 5.68 -3.92
C ASN A 91 -15.66 4.38 -4.09
N PHE A 92 -16.23 3.27 -3.67
CA PHE A 92 -15.67 1.95 -3.93
C PHE A 92 -15.97 1.53 -5.36
N THR A 93 -15.03 1.76 -6.26
CA THR A 93 -15.14 1.38 -7.67
C THR A 93 -15.07 -0.13 -7.91
N ASN A 94 -14.48 -0.87 -6.97
CA ASN A 94 -14.25 -2.31 -7.07
C ASN A 94 -15.32 -3.17 -6.36
N VAL A 95 -16.38 -2.56 -5.83
CA VAL A 95 -17.54 -3.27 -5.27
C VAL A 95 -18.60 -3.36 -6.36
N THR A 96 -19.12 -4.55 -6.61
CA THR A 96 -20.15 -4.81 -7.64
C THR A 96 -21.39 -3.92 -7.45
N THR A 97 -21.64 -3.46 -6.22
CA THR A 97 -22.77 -2.60 -5.82
C THR A 97 -22.46 -1.10 -5.88
N GLY A 98 -21.21 -0.70 -6.15
CA GLY A 98 -20.84 0.73 -6.27
C GLY A 98 -21.08 1.53 -4.99
N TRP A 99 -20.61 1.06 -3.82
CA TRP A 99 -20.83 1.77 -2.57
C TRP A 99 -20.13 3.14 -2.54
N THR A 100 -20.87 4.14 -2.10
CA THR A 100 -20.33 5.43 -1.68
C THR A 100 -20.36 5.48 -0.16
N ILE A 101 -19.20 5.71 0.47
CA ILE A 101 -19.09 5.92 1.91
C ILE A 101 -18.98 7.43 2.16
N ASP A 102 -19.86 7.97 2.99
CA ASP A 102 -19.84 9.35 3.44
C ASP A 102 -19.64 9.38 4.95
N GLY A 103 -18.50 9.88 5.42
CA GLY A 103 -18.15 9.90 6.83
C GLY A 103 -19.09 10.72 7.70
N LYS A 104 -19.75 11.77 7.14
CA LYS A 104 -20.76 12.58 7.85
C LYS A 104 -22.04 11.79 8.06
N VAL A 105 -22.52 11.11 7.00
CA VAL A 105 -23.72 10.27 7.08
C VAL A 105 -23.48 9.11 8.05
N LEU A 106 -22.33 8.43 7.98
CA LEU A 106 -21.99 7.37 8.91
C LEU A 106 -22.00 7.83 10.36
N ARG A 107 -21.48 9.03 10.64
CA ARG A 107 -21.47 9.59 11.99
C ARG A 107 -22.89 9.75 12.54
N GLU A 108 -23.80 10.26 11.72
CA GLU A 108 -25.20 10.44 12.10
C GLU A 108 -25.93 9.09 12.28
N GLU A 109 -25.73 8.15 11.33
CA GLU A 109 -26.41 6.85 11.35
C GLU A 109 -25.91 5.90 12.44
N LEU A 110 -24.63 5.95 12.79
CA LEU A 110 -24.03 5.09 13.81
C LEU A 110 -24.00 5.74 15.19
N GLY A 111 -24.22 7.06 15.30
CA GLY A 111 -24.11 7.79 16.55
C GLY A 111 -22.69 7.92 17.10
N ILE A 112 -21.67 7.63 16.30
CA ILE A 112 -20.26 7.70 16.71
C ILE A 112 -19.77 9.16 16.61
N PRO A 113 -19.28 9.79 17.71
CA PRO A 113 -18.97 11.23 17.72
C PRO A 113 -17.88 11.65 16.74
N LYS A 114 -16.86 10.81 16.57
CA LYS A 114 -15.72 11.08 15.70
C LYS A 114 -15.55 9.97 14.68
N ILE A 115 -15.77 10.24 13.39
CA ILE A 115 -15.48 9.31 12.28
C ILE A 115 -14.52 9.99 11.31
N LYS A 116 -13.46 9.27 10.93
CA LYS A 116 -12.50 9.69 9.91
C LYS A 116 -12.37 8.57 8.86
N LEU A 117 -12.49 8.95 7.59
CA LEU A 117 -12.09 8.11 6.47
C LEU A 117 -10.65 8.46 6.08
N ILE A 118 -9.82 7.47 5.89
CA ILE A 118 -8.45 7.61 5.38
C ILE A 118 -8.25 6.68 4.19
N ASN A 119 -7.31 7.03 3.31
CA ASN A 119 -6.90 6.12 2.26
C ASN A 119 -6.18 4.89 2.86
N ASP A 120 -6.26 3.72 2.21
CA ASP A 120 -5.60 2.49 2.67
C ASP A 120 -4.07 2.66 2.80
N PHE A 121 -3.46 3.46 1.91
CA PHE A 121 -2.03 3.74 1.99
C PHE A 121 -1.69 4.83 3.02
N GLU A 122 -2.61 5.74 3.34
CA GLU A 122 -2.49 6.63 4.51
C GLU A 122 -2.48 5.81 5.81
N ALA A 123 -3.32 4.77 5.89
CA ALA A 123 -3.29 3.83 7.00
C ALA A 123 -1.96 3.08 7.07
N GLN A 124 -1.41 2.61 5.93
CA GLN A 124 -0.06 2.04 5.88
C GLN A 124 0.97 2.99 6.49
N GLY A 125 0.94 4.27 6.14
CA GLY A 125 1.85 5.28 6.67
C GLY A 125 1.75 5.42 8.19
N TYR A 126 0.56 5.56 8.75
CA TYR A 126 0.38 5.59 10.22
C TYR A 126 0.85 4.29 10.87
N GLY A 127 0.66 3.14 10.22
CA GLY A 127 1.12 1.85 10.70
C GLY A 127 2.63 1.75 10.83
N LEU A 128 3.41 2.47 10.01
CA LEU A 128 4.88 2.51 10.16
C LEU A 128 5.31 3.00 11.54
N LEU A 129 4.55 3.92 12.14
CA LEU A 129 4.83 4.46 13.47
C LEU A 129 4.66 3.41 14.57
N THR A 130 4.00 2.30 14.28
CA THR A 130 3.75 1.20 15.23
C THR A 130 4.75 0.05 15.12
N LEU A 131 5.68 0.09 14.14
CA LEU A 131 6.59 -1.01 13.86
C LEU A 131 7.64 -1.17 14.96
N ARG A 132 7.75 -2.38 15.50
CA ARG A 132 8.86 -2.81 16.36
C ARG A 132 10.12 -3.03 15.51
N ASP A 133 11.27 -3.00 16.14
CA ASP A 133 12.53 -3.23 15.41
C ASP A 133 12.61 -4.63 14.76
N SER A 134 11.97 -5.64 15.36
CA SER A 134 11.88 -6.99 14.80
C SER A 134 10.95 -7.11 13.59
N GLU A 135 10.13 -6.09 13.30
CA GLU A 135 9.14 -6.08 12.21
C GLU A 135 9.63 -5.31 10.98
N LYS A 136 10.84 -4.79 11.04
CA LYS A 136 11.50 -4.10 9.92
C LYS A 136 12.95 -4.53 9.81
N LYS A 137 13.44 -4.61 8.59
CA LYS A 137 14.84 -4.90 8.28
C LYS A 137 15.51 -3.67 7.69
N LYS A 138 16.62 -3.27 8.27
CA LYS A 138 17.44 -2.17 7.73
C LYS A 138 18.19 -2.64 6.49
N LEU A 139 18.13 -1.86 5.40
CA LEU A 139 18.74 -2.22 4.10
C LEU A 139 20.03 -1.43 3.81
N ASN A 140 20.31 -0.36 4.55
CA ASN A 140 21.55 0.42 4.45
C ASN A 140 21.99 0.94 5.83
N ASP A 141 23.19 1.53 5.93
CA ASP A 141 23.73 2.01 7.20
C ASP A 141 23.31 3.43 7.60
N ALA A 142 22.50 4.10 6.78
CA ALA A 142 22.02 5.45 7.09
C ALA A 142 21.20 5.47 8.40
N MET A 143 21.36 6.55 9.17
CA MET A 143 20.68 6.71 10.47
C MET A 143 19.49 7.65 10.34
N PRO A 144 18.32 7.33 10.93
CA PRO A 144 17.16 8.18 10.89
C PRO A 144 17.39 9.48 11.67
N ARG A 145 16.89 10.59 11.12
CA ARG A 145 16.91 11.91 11.76
C ARG A 145 15.56 12.13 12.45
N PRO A 146 15.52 12.32 13.76
CA PRO A 146 14.29 12.59 14.50
C PRO A 146 13.54 13.80 13.93
N GLY A 147 12.21 13.66 13.76
CA GLY A 147 11.36 14.72 13.24
C GLY A 147 11.47 14.99 11.73
N ALA A 148 12.39 14.31 11.03
CA ALA A 148 12.48 14.41 9.57
C ALA A 148 11.33 13.65 8.89
N PRO A 149 10.96 13.99 7.64
CA PRO A 149 9.95 13.27 6.89
C PRO A 149 10.21 11.76 6.81
N ILE A 150 9.14 10.99 6.81
CA ILE A 150 9.10 9.55 6.58
C ILE A 150 8.34 9.31 5.27
N ALA A 151 8.67 8.28 4.51
CA ALA A 151 7.90 7.90 3.34
C ALA A 151 7.73 6.38 3.25
N CYS A 152 6.70 5.96 2.52
CA CYS A 152 6.40 4.57 2.25
C CYS A 152 6.10 4.36 0.76
N VAL A 153 6.66 3.30 0.20
CA VAL A 153 6.33 2.79 -1.13
C VAL A 153 6.01 1.31 -0.99
N GLY A 154 4.87 0.88 -1.49
CA GLY A 154 4.43 -0.50 -1.29
C GLY A 154 3.76 -1.10 -2.50
N ALA A 155 4.33 -2.18 -3.02
CA ALA A 155 3.79 -2.95 -4.12
C ALA A 155 2.92 -4.12 -3.62
N GLY A 156 1.72 -4.21 -4.16
CA GLY A 156 0.73 -5.25 -3.91
C GLY A 156 -0.06 -5.55 -5.19
N THR A 157 -1.39 -5.51 -5.12
CA THR A 157 -2.27 -5.51 -6.31
C THR A 157 -2.13 -4.22 -7.11
N GLY A 158 -1.76 -3.13 -6.47
CA GLY A 158 -1.35 -1.84 -7.02
C GLY A 158 0.01 -1.42 -6.49
N LEU A 159 0.35 -0.15 -6.70
CA LEU A 159 1.51 0.53 -6.12
C LEU A 159 1.03 1.76 -5.36
N GLY A 160 1.12 1.70 -4.04
CA GLY A 160 0.75 2.80 -3.18
C GLY A 160 1.96 3.55 -2.65
N GLU A 161 1.77 4.84 -2.36
CA GLU A 161 2.79 5.72 -1.83
C GLU A 161 2.18 6.69 -0.80
N CYS A 162 2.92 6.99 0.24
CA CYS A 162 2.55 8.02 1.20
C CYS A 162 3.79 8.62 1.85
N PHE A 163 3.63 9.77 2.49
CA PHE A 163 4.68 10.40 3.29
C PHE A 163 4.11 11.01 4.55
N LEU A 164 4.96 11.15 5.57
CA LEU A 164 4.59 11.72 6.86
C LEU A 164 5.53 12.87 7.19
N THR A 165 4.97 13.90 7.81
CA THR A 165 5.74 15.03 8.36
C THR A 165 5.42 15.20 9.83
N ALA A 166 6.42 15.55 10.65
CA ALA A 166 6.25 15.82 12.05
C ALA A 166 5.96 17.30 12.31
N ASP A 167 5.09 17.59 13.28
CA ASP A 167 4.92 18.92 13.85
C ASP A 167 6.06 19.27 14.83
N SER A 168 6.01 20.48 15.42
CA SER A 168 6.99 20.93 16.42
C SER A 168 7.03 20.08 17.71
N ARG A 169 6.01 19.27 17.97
CA ARG A 169 5.90 18.35 19.12
C ARG A 169 6.37 16.94 18.75
N GLY A 170 6.72 16.69 17.48
CA GLY A 170 7.13 15.39 16.98
C GLY A 170 5.95 14.46 16.60
N THR A 171 4.73 14.99 16.54
CA THR A 171 3.55 14.22 16.09
C THR A 171 3.54 14.17 14.58
N TYR A 172 3.47 12.96 14.02
CA TYR A 172 3.44 12.76 12.59
C TYR A 172 2.02 12.80 12.02
N THR A 173 1.86 13.52 10.91
CA THR A 173 0.67 13.48 10.05
C THR A 173 1.03 12.77 8.75
N CYS A 174 0.20 11.81 8.34
CA CYS A 174 0.36 11.08 7.09
C CYS A 174 -0.43 11.74 5.97
N TYR A 175 0.17 11.79 4.81
CA TYR A 175 -0.41 12.31 3.55
C TYR A 175 -0.35 11.20 2.50
N PRO A 176 -1.50 10.78 1.95
CA PRO A 176 -1.54 9.85 0.82
C PRO A 176 -0.99 10.49 -0.45
N SER A 177 -0.55 9.66 -1.38
CA SER A 177 -0.09 10.06 -2.70
C SER A 177 -0.61 9.08 -3.75
N GLU A 178 -0.95 9.55 -4.92
CA GLU A 178 -1.22 8.74 -6.11
C GLU A 178 0.06 8.53 -6.96
N GLY A 179 1.22 8.50 -6.31
CA GLY A 179 2.53 8.38 -6.95
C GLY A 179 2.69 7.12 -7.81
N GLY A 180 2.03 6.01 -7.44
CA GLY A 180 1.99 4.79 -8.25
C GLY A 180 1.40 5.00 -9.65
N HIS A 181 0.59 6.04 -9.82
CA HIS A 181 0.03 6.44 -11.10
C HIS A 181 0.89 7.45 -11.87
N ALA A 182 2.06 7.83 -11.38
CA ALA A 182 3.03 8.63 -12.14
C ALA A 182 3.57 7.86 -13.36
N GLU A 183 4.21 8.57 -14.29
CA GLU A 183 4.75 7.96 -15.51
C GLU A 183 5.88 6.98 -15.18
N PHE A 184 5.83 5.80 -15.79
CA PHE A 184 6.94 4.86 -15.79
C PHE A 184 8.12 5.44 -16.57
N ALA A 185 9.27 5.54 -15.94
CA ALA A 185 10.51 6.02 -16.52
C ALA A 185 11.45 4.84 -16.87
N PRO A 186 11.45 4.36 -18.13
CA PRO A 186 12.35 3.29 -18.56
C PRO A 186 13.81 3.75 -18.54
N ARG A 187 14.75 2.84 -18.21
CA ARG A 187 16.16 3.13 -18.00
C ARG A 187 17.13 2.35 -18.90
N SER A 188 16.62 1.35 -19.61
CA SER A 188 17.40 0.48 -20.51
C SER A 188 16.63 0.25 -21.81
N PRO A 189 17.28 -0.19 -22.90
CA PRO A 189 16.57 -0.57 -24.13
C PRO A 189 15.43 -1.54 -23.86
N LEU A 190 15.66 -2.57 -23.03
CA LEU A 190 14.63 -3.55 -22.67
C LEU A 190 13.41 -2.92 -21.99
N THR A 191 13.63 -1.97 -21.07
CA THR A 191 12.52 -1.30 -20.37
C THR A 191 11.83 -0.25 -21.24
N HIS A 192 12.49 0.30 -22.25
CA HIS A 192 11.85 1.09 -23.31
C HIS A 192 10.92 0.24 -24.15
N ASP A 193 11.37 -0.95 -24.60
CA ASP A 193 10.54 -1.88 -25.37
C ASP A 193 9.34 -2.37 -24.54
N LEU A 194 9.54 -2.66 -23.24
CA LEU A 194 8.47 -2.97 -22.29
C LEU A 194 7.44 -1.84 -22.24
N ARG A 195 7.88 -0.58 -22.06
CA ARG A 195 6.95 0.56 -22.02
C ARG A 195 6.14 0.65 -23.30
N ASP A 196 6.79 0.49 -24.46
CA ASP A 196 6.12 0.60 -25.77
C ASP A 196 5.10 -0.52 -25.99
N GLN A 197 5.35 -1.71 -25.48
CA GLN A 197 4.36 -2.79 -25.46
C GLN A 197 3.19 -2.48 -24.52
N LEU A 198 3.47 -1.96 -23.31
CA LEU A 198 2.43 -1.59 -22.34
C LEU A 198 1.55 -0.44 -22.87
N VAL A 199 2.13 0.52 -23.59
CA VAL A 199 1.35 1.55 -24.29
C VAL A 199 0.34 0.90 -25.23
N ARG A 200 0.76 -0.09 -26.05
CA ARG A 200 -0.14 -0.81 -26.97
C ARG A 200 -1.20 -1.62 -26.24
N LEU A 201 -0.84 -2.23 -25.11
CA LEU A 201 -1.74 -3.07 -24.32
C LEU A 201 -2.82 -2.26 -23.57
N TYR A 202 -2.48 -1.06 -23.12
CA TYR A 202 -3.35 -0.19 -22.31
C TYR A 202 -3.82 1.07 -23.06
N ASP A 203 -3.57 1.15 -24.38
CA ASP A 203 -4.06 2.23 -25.23
C ASP A 203 -5.58 2.13 -25.36
N THR A 204 -6.28 2.98 -24.62
CA THR A 204 -7.73 3.13 -24.73
C THR A 204 -8.05 4.22 -25.75
N GLN A 205 -9.07 4.02 -26.58
CA GLN A 205 -9.47 4.96 -27.62
C GLN A 205 -9.80 6.37 -27.11
N ASP A 206 -10.08 6.51 -25.81
CA ASP A 206 -10.47 7.76 -25.15
C ASP A 206 -9.30 8.65 -24.70
N SER A 207 -8.04 8.24 -24.90
CA SER A 207 -6.87 8.97 -24.45
C SER A 207 -6.12 9.69 -25.57
N SER A 208 -6.78 10.63 -26.24
CA SER A 208 -6.13 11.53 -27.21
C SER A 208 -5.82 12.91 -26.61
N PHE A 209 -4.77 13.56 -27.14
CA PHE A 209 -4.53 14.99 -26.92
C PHE A 209 -5.49 15.83 -27.78
N LEU A 210 -5.54 17.15 -27.52
CA LEU A 210 -6.36 18.08 -28.28
C LEU A 210 -5.99 18.14 -29.77
N ASP A 211 -4.78 17.77 -30.15
CA ASP A 211 -4.29 17.66 -31.52
C ASP A 211 -4.64 16.32 -32.20
N GLY A 212 -5.40 15.45 -31.51
CA GLY A 212 -5.79 14.13 -32.00
C GLY A 212 -4.72 13.04 -31.88
N SER A 213 -3.51 13.36 -31.41
CA SER A 213 -2.48 12.35 -31.16
C SER A 213 -2.84 11.49 -29.93
N ARG A 214 -2.49 10.19 -29.96
CA ARG A 214 -2.76 9.28 -28.85
C ARG A 214 -1.80 9.50 -27.70
N ARG A 215 -2.32 9.47 -26.47
CA ARG A 215 -1.51 9.51 -25.25
C ARG A 215 -0.72 8.22 -25.12
N LYS A 216 0.60 8.32 -25.08
CA LYS A 216 1.53 7.19 -24.90
C LYS A 216 1.98 7.09 -23.45
N ARG A 217 1.02 6.96 -22.52
CA ARG A 217 1.25 6.97 -21.09
C ARG A 217 1.18 5.57 -20.48
N VAL A 218 2.15 5.24 -19.62
CA VAL A 218 2.13 4.04 -18.78
C VAL A 218 2.46 4.47 -17.35
N SER A 219 1.61 4.13 -16.37
CA SER A 219 1.92 4.36 -14.97
C SER A 219 2.96 3.37 -14.46
N VAL A 220 3.76 3.77 -13.46
CA VAL A 220 4.76 2.90 -12.84
C VAL A 220 4.12 1.65 -12.21
N GLU A 221 2.89 1.73 -11.71
CA GLU A 221 2.11 0.60 -11.20
C GLU A 221 1.92 -0.52 -12.25
N ARG A 222 1.85 -0.19 -13.55
CA ARG A 222 1.74 -1.19 -14.62
C ARG A 222 2.98 -2.07 -14.75
N VAL A 223 4.06 -1.70 -14.05
CA VAL A 223 5.34 -2.44 -13.99
C VAL A 223 5.61 -2.90 -12.56
N VAL A 224 5.41 -2.04 -11.56
CA VAL A 224 5.73 -2.30 -10.15
C VAL A 224 4.45 -2.63 -9.38
N SER A 225 3.93 -3.83 -9.60
CA SER A 225 2.78 -4.42 -8.88
C SER A 225 2.68 -5.91 -9.23
N GLY A 226 1.76 -6.65 -8.61
CA GLY A 226 1.47 -8.04 -8.98
C GLY A 226 1.04 -8.18 -10.45
N PRO A 227 0.04 -7.42 -10.93
CA PRO A 227 -0.25 -7.30 -12.36
C PRO A 227 0.93 -6.82 -13.19
N GLY A 228 1.77 -5.93 -12.65
CA GLY A 228 2.98 -5.44 -13.29
C GLY A 228 4.01 -6.55 -13.56
N LEU A 229 4.25 -7.42 -12.59
CA LEU A 229 5.11 -8.60 -12.77
C LEU A 229 4.57 -9.52 -13.88
N ALA A 230 3.25 -9.71 -13.94
CA ALA A 230 2.61 -10.46 -15.02
C ALA A 230 2.80 -9.77 -16.39
N ASN A 231 2.72 -8.44 -16.45
CA ASN A 231 2.96 -7.67 -17.67
C ASN A 231 4.42 -7.82 -18.15
N ILE A 232 5.39 -7.80 -17.23
CA ILE A 232 6.82 -8.00 -17.58
C ILE A 232 7.01 -9.41 -18.16
N TYR A 233 6.48 -10.45 -17.53
CA TYR A 233 6.57 -11.82 -18.08
C TYR A 233 5.88 -11.92 -19.45
N PHE A 234 4.67 -11.33 -19.60
CA PHE A 234 3.96 -11.29 -20.88
C PHE A 234 4.78 -10.63 -22.00
N PHE A 235 5.54 -9.58 -21.66
CA PHE A 235 6.48 -8.95 -22.58
C PHE A 235 7.64 -9.89 -22.92
N LEU A 236 8.33 -10.43 -21.91
CA LEU A 236 9.56 -11.21 -22.12
C LEU A 236 9.29 -12.50 -22.90
N ARG A 237 8.17 -13.18 -22.66
CA ARG A 237 7.81 -14.42 -23.37
C ARG A 237 7.65 -14.26 -24.89
N GLN A 238 7.51 -13.04 -25.38
CA GLN A 238 7.34 -12.70 -26.79
C GLN A 238 8.54 -11.89 -27.32
N HIS A 239 9.50 -11.56 -26.47
CA HIS A 239 10.65 -10.76 -26.85
C HIS A 239 11.73 -11.66 -27.46
N TRP A 240 12.25 -11.28 -28.65
CA TRP A 240 13.20 -12.07 -29.44
C TRP A 240 14.43 -12.59 -28.65
N ALA A 241 14.85 -11.89 -27.57
CA ALA A 241 15.98 -12.32 -26.74
C ALA A 241 15.64 -13.40 -25.71
N TYR A 242 14.36 -13.72 -25.49
CA TYR A 242 13.89 -14.59 -24.42
C TYR A 242 12.88 -15.65 -24.86
N GLU A 243 12.23 -15.50 -26.03
CA GLU A 243 11.16 -16.39 -26.50
C GLU A 243 11.58 -17.87 -26.62
N ASP A 244 12.82 -18.11 -27.00
CA ASP A 244 13.38 -19.48 -27.11
C ASP A 244 13.62 -20.15 -25.72
N HIS A 245 13.58 -19.36 -24.63
CA HIS A 245 13.79 -19.85 -23.26
C HIS A 245 12.50 -20.05 -22.47
N VAL A 246 11.35 -19.85 -23.09
CA VAL A 246 10.04 -19.97 -22.46
C VAL A 246 9.73 -21.44 -22.14
N SER A 247 9.56 -21.74 -20.86
CA SER A 247 9.11 -23.07 -20.40
C SER A 247 7.66 -23.28 -20.77
N LYS A 248 7.35 -24.37 -21.48
CA LYS A 248 5.98 -24.71 -21.93
C LYS A 248 5.02 -24.90 -20.74
N ASP A 249 5.50 -25.49 -19.65
CA ASP A 249 4.67 -25.78 -18.48
C ASP A 249 4.33 -24.48 -17.72
N VAL A 250 5.32 -23.62 -17.47
CA VAL A 250 5.12 -22.33 -16.82
C VAL A 250 4.23 -21.42 -17.68
N ASP A 251 4.46 -21.40 -18.99
CA ASP A 251 3.70 -20.58 -19.91
C ASP A 251 2.23 -21.02 -20.03
N LYS A 252 2.00 -22.33 -19.99
CA LYS A 252 0.65 -22.89 -19.94
C LYS A 252 -0.02 -22.48 -18.61
N GLU A 253 0.64 -22.66 -17.46
CA GLU A 253 0.10 -22.24 -16.15
C GLU A 253 -0.22 -20.75 -16.13
N TYR A 254 0.68 -19.90 -16.65
CA TYR A 254 0.47 -18.46 -16.77
C TYR A 254 -0.74 -18.12 -17.65
N THR A 255 -0.90 -18.81 -18.78
CA THR A 255 -1.98 -18.55 -19.73
C THR A 255 -3.33 -18.91 -19.13
N ASP A 256 -3.43 -20.07 -18.48
CA ASP A 256 -4.64 -20.61 -17.87
C ASP A 256 -5.04 -19.91 -16.56
N ALA A 257 -4.09 -19.25 -15.90
CA ALA A 257 -4.34 -18.59 -14.63
C ALA A 257 -5.28 -17.39 -14.76
N PRO A 258 -6.18 -17.16 -13.78
CA PRO A 258 -6.96 -15.93 -13.67
C PRO A 258 -6.05 -14.69 -13.63
N LYS A 259 -6.50 -13.57 -14.21
CA LYS A 259 -5.71 -12.35 -14.36
C LYS A 259 -4.99 -11.92 -13.06
N HIS A 260 -5.69 -11.95 -11.93
CA HIS A 260 -5.14 -11.56 -10.62
C HIS A 260 -4.11 -12.54 -10.03
N MET A 261 -4.03 -13.77 -10.56
CA MET A 261 -3.07 -14.80 -10.13
C MET A 261 -1.81 -14.88 -10.99
N LYS A 262 -1.81 -14.25 -12.17
CA LYS A 262 -0.69 -14.35 -13.13
C LYS A 262 0.66 -13.93 -12.55
N GLY A 263 0.70 -12.84 -11.76
CA GLY A 263 1.93 -12.42 -11.07
C GLY A 263 2.45 -13.47 -10.07
N ALA A 264 1.54 -14.15 -9.37
CA ALA A 264 1.93 -15.23 -8.46
C ALA A 264 2.49 -16.47 -9.19
N VAL A 265 1.99 -16.78 -10.41
CA VAL A 265 2.57 -17.82 -11.27
C VAL A 265 4.02 -17.48 -11.63
N VAL A 266 4.26 -16.25 -12.08
CA VAL A 266 5.62 -15.78 -12.41
C VAL A 266 6.55 -15.87 -11.20
N ALA A 267 6.09 -15.42 -10.03
CA ALA A 267 6.88 -15.51 -8.80
C ALA A 267 7.22 -16.95 -8.40
N ARG A 268 6.29 -17.91 -8.57
CA ARG A 268 6.55 -19.33 -8.35
C ARG A 268 7.54 -19.89 -9.38
N GLY A 269 7.36 -19.57 -10.66
CA GLY A 269 8.28 -19.97 -11.73
C GLY A 269 9.70 -19.50 -11.46
N ALA A 270 9.87 -18.24 -11.03
CA ALA A 270 11.18 -17.69 -10.69
C ALA A 270 11.85 -18.46 -9.53
N ARG A 271 11.09 -18.76 -8.46
CA ARG A 271 11.59 -19.58 -7.34
C ARG A 271 11.90 -21.01 -7.77
N GLY A 272 11.17 -21.54 -8.75
CA GLY A 272 11.41 -22.85 -9.36
C GLY A 272 12.60 -22.89 -10.35
N GLY A 273 13.27 -21.77 -10.58
CA GLY A 273 14.43 -21.68 -11.46
C GLY A 273 14.09 -21.44 -12.95
N ASP A 274 12.84 -21.11 -13.28
CA ASP A 274 12.47 -20.73 -14.65
C ASP A 274 13.20 -19.46 -15.08
N TYR A 275 13.92 -19.52 -16.18
CA TYR A 275 14.79 -18.45 -16.65
C TYR A 275 14.05 -17.16 -16.98
N VAL A 276 12.90 -17.26 -17.70
CA VAL A 276 12.14 -16.08 -18.12
C VAL A 276 11.43 -15.42 -16.92
N CYS A 277 10.96 -16.25 -15.97
CA CYS A 277 10.39 -15.74 -14.72
C CYS A 277 11.45 -15.07 -13.83
N GLN A 278 12.66 -15.64 -13.73
CA GLN A 278 13.78 -14.99 -13.02
C GLN A 278 14.12 -13.64 -13.66
N LYS A 279 14.17 -13.59 -14.99
CA LYS A 279 14.39 -12.33 -15.72
C LYS A 279 13.28 -11.32 -15.48
N ALA A 280 12.02 -11.77 -15.40
CA ALA A 280 10.90 -10.90 -15.06
C ALA A 280 11.04 -10.30 -13.65
N VAL A 281 11.50 -11.09 -12.68
CA VAL A 281 11.80 -10.61 -11.32
C VAL A 281 12.97 -9.63 -11.30
N ASP A 282 14.02 -9.84 -12.10
CA ASP A 282 15.14 -8.90 -12.21
C ASP A 282 14.68 -7.54 -12.73
N VAL A 283 13.87 -7.52 -13.80
CA VAL A 283 13.31 -6.28 -14.38
C VAL A 283 12.39 -5.60 -13.37
N PHE A 284 11.54 -6.38 -12.69
CA PHE A 284 10.67 -5.88 -11.62
C PHE A 284 11.47 -5.23 -10.49
N SER A 285 12.51 -5.90 -10.00
CA SER A 285 13.35 -5.41 -8.91
C SER A 285 14.11 -4.14 -9.29
N GLU A 286 14.60 -4.05 -10.54
CA GLU A 286 15.23 -2.83 -11.08
C GLU A 286 14.24 -1.65 -11.09
N CYS A 287 13.05 -1.87 -11.65
CA CYS A 287 12.02 -0.84 -11.74
C CYS A 287 11.53 -0.40 -10.36
N TYR A 288 11.35 -1.36 -9.44
CA TYR A 288 10.91 -1.05 -8.07
C TYR A 288 11.98 -0.28 -7.30
N GLY A 289 13.24 -0.69 -7.38
CA GLY A 289 14.36 0.06 -6.79
C GLY A 289 14.46 1.47 -7.35
N SER A 290 14.26 1.63 -8.67
CA SER A 290 14.24 2.96 -9.31
C SER A 290 13.14 3.84 -8.72
N GLU A 291 11.90 3.33 -8.55
CA GLU A 291 10.77 4.11 -8.00
C GLU A 291 11.00 4.47 -6.53
N VAL A 292 11.47 3.53 -5.71
CA VAL A 292 11.84 3.83 -4.32
C VAL A 292 12.91 4.94 -4.25
N GLY A 293 13.85 4.95 -5.18
CA GLY A 293 14.84 6.04 -5.29
C GLY A 293 14.25 7.36 -5.79
N VAL A 294 13.19 7.33 -6.61
CA VAL A 294 12.41 8.53 -6.99
C VAL A 294 11.66 9.09 -5.79
N ALA A 295 11.03 8.23 -4.98
CA ALA A 295 10.40 8.62 -3.74
C ALA A 295 11.40 9.25 -2.75
N ALA A 296 12.63 8.71 -2.65
CA ALA A 296 13.71 9.29 -1.85
C ALA A 296 14.05 10.72 -2.29
N LEU A 297 14.07 10.98 -3.59
CA LEU A 297 14.32 12.33 -4.13
C LEU A 297 13.17 13.30 -3.88
N LYS A 298 11.92 12.83 -4.05
CA LYS A 298 10.73 13.69 -3.94
C LYS A 298 10.47 14.16 -2.51
N TRP A 299 10.65 13.26 -1.53
CA TRP A 299 10.26 13.52 -0.15
C TRP A 299 11.41 13.71 0.82
N MET A 300 12.66 13.39 0.41
CA MET A 300 13.84 13.48 1.26
C MET A 300 13.60 12.87 2.66
N PRO A 301 13.15 11.60 2.74
CA PRO A 301 12.62 11.02 3.97
C PRO A 301 13.74 10.58 4.91
N PHE A 302 14.48 11.54 5.46
CA PHE A 302 15.59 11.26 6.39
C PHE A 302 15.13 10.67 7.72
N GLY A 303 13.82 10.64 8.02
CA GLY A 303 13.23 9.89 9.12
C GLY A 303 13.11 8.40 8.83
N GLY A 304 13.15 8.02 7.55
CA GLY A 304 13.10 6.65 7.05
C GLY A 304 12.24 6.51 5.79
N LEU A 305 12.74 5.73 4.84
CA LEU A 305 11.99 5.28 3.66
C LEU A 305 11.67 3.80 3.83
N TYR A 306 10.39 3.46 3.82
CA TYR A 306 9.91 2.12 4.09
C TYR A 306 9.37 1.48 2.82
N ILE A 307 9.82 0.26 2.55
CA ILE A 307 9.30 -0.59 1.49
C ILE A 307 8.34 -1.55 2.14
N SER A 308 7.05 -1.47 1.78
CA SER A 308 5.99 -2.29 2.36
C SER A 308 5.16 -3.00 1.30
N GLY A 309 4.05 -3.60 1.71
CA GLY A 309 3.15 -4.32 0.82
C GLY A 309 3.50 -5.80 0.66
N GLY A 310 2.48 -6.57 0.25
CA GLY A 310 2.56 -8.03 0.25
C GLY A 310 3.62 -8.62 -0.68
N ILE A 311 4.05 -7.90 -1.73
CA ILE A 311 5.10 -8.40 -2.62
C ILE A 311 6.45 -8.38 -1.89
N ALA A 312 6.79 -7.28 -1.24
CA ALA A 312 8.06 -7.12 -0.53
C ALA A 312 8.15 -8.05 0.69
N ALA A 313 7.09 -8.16 1.48
CA ALA A 313 7.05 -9.05 2.64
C ALA A 313 7.20 -10.54 2.27
N LYS A 314 6.62 -10.96 1.12
CA LYS A 314 6.66 -12.35 0.63
C LYS A 314 7.92 -12.71 -0.17
N ASN A 315 8.65 -11.71 -0.64
CA ASN A 315 9.85 -11.90 -1.47
C ASN A 315 10.95 -10.91 -1.05
N PRO A 316 11.40 -10.97 0.21
CA PRO A 316 12.41 -10.04 0.73
C PRO A 316 13.70 -10.05 -0.10
N GLU A 317 14.06 -11.20 -0.68
CA GLU A 317 15.24 -11.37 -1.52
C GLU A 317 15.23 -10.50 -2.78
N TRP A 318 14.06 -10.09 -3.29
CA TRP A 318 13.97 -9.19 -4.45
C TRP A 318 14.39 -7.77 -4.09
N ILE A 319 14.01 -7.34 -2.87
CA ILE A 319 14.32 -6.02 -2.32
C ILE A 319 15.77 -5.95 -1.82
N GLU A 320 16.28 -7.06 -1.30
CA GLU A 320 17.68 -7.18 -0.85
C GLU A 320 18.66 -7.40 -2.00
N SER A 321 18.16 -7.58 -3.23
CA SER A 321 18.99 -7.84 -4.40
C SER A 321 19.89 -6.65 -4.74
N LYS A 322 21.07 -6.97 -5.31
CA LYS A 322 21.97 -5.96 -5.85
C LYS A 322 21.29 -5.12 -6.95
N THR A 323 20.41 -5.75 -7.75
CA THR A 323 19.66 -5.10 -8.82
C THR A 323 18.77 -3.99 -8.26
N PHE A 324 17.97 -4.29 -7.23
CA PHE A 324 17.12 -3.31 -6.57
C PHE A 324 17.94 -2.16 -5.99
N TYR A 325 18.96 -2.46 -5.19
CA TYR A 325 19.74 -1.44 -4.49
C TYR A 325 20.54 -0.55 -5.45
N THR A 326 21.08 -1.13 -6.54
CA THR A 326 21.77 -0.36 -7.58
C THR A 326 20.80 0.63 -8.24
N ALA A 327 19.59 0.18 -8.61
CA ALA A 327 18.58 1.05 -9.23
C ALA A 327 18.06 2.13 -8.27
N TYR A 328 17.92 1.79 -6.97
CA TYR A 328 17.54 2.73 -5.91
C TYR A 328 18.51 3.91 -5.83
N LYS A 329 19.78 3.62 -5.71
CA LYS A 329 20.81 4.67 -5.50
C LYS A 329 21.25 5.39 -6.76
N ASP A 330 21.01 4.82 -7.94
CA ASP A 330 21.42 5.45 -9.20
C ASP A 330 20.53 6.67 -9.54
N LYS A 331 20.90 7.79 -8.94
CA LYS A 331 20.25 9.10 -9.08
C LYS A 331 21.25 10.19 -9.52
N GLY A 332 22.26 9.79 -10.30
CA GLY A 332 23.28 10.68 -10.84
C GLY A 332 24.01 11.45 -9.73
N ARG A 333 24.12 12.77 -9.86
CA ARG A 333 24.81 13.61 -8.87
C ARG A 333 24.17 13.60 -7.47
N LEU A 334 22.92 13.14 -7.32
CA LEU A 334 22.22 13.07 -6.05
C LEU A 334 22.29 11.67 -5.41
N SER A 335 22.98 10.70 -6.02
CA SER A 335 23.19 9.38 -5.42
C SER A 335 23.75 9.44 -4.00
N PRO A 336 24.74 10.28 -3.66
CA PRO A 336 25.24 10.38 -2.27
C PRO A 336 24.20 10.91 -1.29
N THR A 337 23.24 11.72 -1.75
CA THR A 337 22.15 12.22 -0.93
C THR A 337 21.12 11.12 -0.66
N VAL A 338 20.75 10.35 -1.69
CA VAL A 338 19.80 9.23 -1.58
C VAL A 338 20.38 8.13 -0.67
N GLU A 339 21.68 7.86 -0.71
CA GLU A 339 22.34 6.90 0.16
C GLU A 339 22.28 7.28 1.66
N GLN A 340 22.06 8.56 2.00
CA GLN A 340 21.86 9.02 3.37
C GLN A 340 20.41 8.82 3.89
N VAL A 341 19.49 8.43 3.03
CA VAL A 341 18.11 8.12 3.43
C VAL A 341 18.08 6.73 4.08
N PRO A 342 17.64 6.59 5.34
CA PRO A 342 17.51 5.28 5.98
C PRO A 342 16.46 4.44 5.24
N LEU A 343 16.85 3.27 4.74
CA LEU A 343 16.00 2.40 3.95
C LEU A 343 15.61 1.15 4.77
N TYR A 344 14.33 0.86 4.83
CA TYR A 344 13.78 -0.26 5.60
C TYR A 344 12.85 -1.12 4.75
N LEU A 345 12.93 -2.44 4.93
CA LEU A 345 11.95 -3.41 4.47
C LEU A 345 10.99 -3.73 5.64
N VAL A 346 9.69 -3.57 5.42
CA VAL A 346 8.65 -3.97 6.36
C VAL A 346 8.38 -5.46 6.22
N LEU A 347 8.44 -6.19 7.34
CA LEU A 347 8.33 -7.65 7.38
C LEU A 347 6.93 -8.16 7.78
N THR A 348 6.01 -7.26 8.14
CA THR A 348 4.64 -7.61 8.54
C THR A 348 3.62 -7.10 7.52
N GLU A 349 2.50 -7.81 7.40
CA GLU A 349 1.42 -7.45 6.45
C GLU A 349 0.28 -6.68 7.13
N ASP A 350 0.25 -6.55 8.47
CA ASP A 350 -0.83 -5.92 9.23
C ASP A 350 -0.67 -4.41 9.47
N THR A 351 0.30 -3.78 8.79
CA THR A 351 0.64 -2.36 8.97
C THR A 351 -0.56 -1.44 8.70
N GLY A 352 -1.36 -1.72 7.67
CA GLY A 352 -2.56 -0.93 7.36
C GLY A 352 -3.63 -1.00 8.46
N GLU A 353 -3.89 -2.20 9.00
CA GLU A 353 -4.84 -2.39 10.11
C GLU A 353 -4.38 -1.64 11.37
N ARG A 354 -3.09 -1.75 11.71
CA ARG A 354 -2.49 -1.04 12.84
C ARG A 354 -2.55 0.47 12.66
N GLY A 355 -2.36 0.96 11.42
CA GLY A 355 -2.41 2.38 11.12
C GLY A 355 -3.83 2.95 11.23
N ALA A 356 -4.85 2.23 10.79
CA ALA A 356 -6.24 2.62 11.00
C ALA A 356 -6.57 2.70 12.50
N LEU A 357 -6.09 1.73 13.31
CA LEU A 357 -6.23 1.77 14.76
C LEU A 357 -5.46 2.95 15.37
N TYR A 358 -4.20 3.17 14.93
CA TYR A 358 -3.39 4.30 15.40
C TYR A 358 -4.11 5.63 15.13
N ALA A 359 -4.66 5.82 13.91
CA ALA A 359 -5.41 7.01 13.56
C ALA A 359 -6.73 7.15 14.37
N ALA A 360 -7.42 6.04 14.68
CA ALA A 360 -8.61 6.06 15.53
C ALA A 360 -8.27 6.51 16.96
N VAL A 361 -7.18 5.99 17.53
CA VAL A 361 -6.71 6.36 18.88
C VAL A 361 -6.22 7.81 18.91
N SER A 362 -5.52 8.29 17.86
CA SER A 362 -5.04 9.68 17.81
C SER A 362 -6.17 10.69 17.90
N MET A 363 -7.34 10.40 17.32
CA MET A 363 -8.52 11.26 17.44
C MET A 363 -9.03 11.45 18.87
N LEU A 364 -8.72 10.55 19.81
CA LEU A 364 -9.05 10.73 21.22
C LEU A 364 -8.16 11.78 21.90
N LEU A 365 -6.95 11.99 21.37
CA LEU A 365 -5.95 12.88 21.91
C LEU A 365 -6.05 14.33 21.37
N GLU A 366 -6.80 14.51 20.29
CA GLU A 366 -7.06 15.81 19.62
C GLU A 366 -8.23 16.59 20.25
N SER A 367 -8.46 16.49 21.55
CA SER A 367 -9.53 17.19 22.26
C SER A 367 -9.04 18.45 22.97
#